data_59ad75793f9ee3cee72b47c80580ed52
#
_entry.id   59ad75793f9ee3cee72b47c80580ed52
#
_cell.length_a   1.000
_cell.length_b   1.000
_cell.length_c   1.000
_cell.angle_alpha   90.00
_cell.angle_beta   90.00
_cell.angle_gamma   90.00
#
_symmetry.space_group_name_H-M   'P 1'
#
loop_
_entity.id
_entity.type
_entity.pdbx_description
1 polymer ?
#
loop_
_entity_poly.entity_id
_entity_poly.type
_entity_poly.pdbx_seq_one_letter_code
_entity_poly.pdbx_strand_id
1 'polypeptide(L)'
;QELNQRFYLGLRSEEFHFARYPSGRGYKKHIDQHRSSQHRKISLVLYLNPQWATGDGGELCLYSPGNEEHELLRILPQPARLVIFRSDTIPHEVLPALQTRWSLTGWFRNDSELEMGLAA
;
A
#
# COMPACT_ATOMS: atom_id res chain seq x y z
N GLN A 1 -1.27 -18.48 10.15
CA GLN A 1 -1.26 -17.68 8.93
C GLN A 1 0.13 -17.77 8.28
N GLU A 2 0.16 -18.07 6.98
CA GLU A 2 1.40 -18.42 6.28
C GLU A 2 2.46 -17.30 6.30
N LEU A 3 2.06 -16.04 6.15
CA LEU A 3 2.99 -14.92 6.20
C LEU A 3 3.72 -14.84 7.54
N ASN A 4 3.02 -15.06 8.64
CA ASN A 4 3.64 -15.09 9.96
C ASN A 4 4.64 -16.22 10.10
N GLN A 5 4.30 -17.40 9.58
CA GLN A 5 5.17 -18.57 9.67
C GLN A 5 6.46 -18.40 8.87
N ARG A 6 6.37 -17.80 7.67
CA ARG A 6 7.54 -17.65 6.78
C ARG A 6 8.45 -16.50 7.17
N PHE A 7 7.89 -15.40 7.67
CA PHE A 7 8.63 -14.13 7.83
C PHE A 7 8.65 -13.62 9.27
N TYR A 8 8.06 -14.33 10.21
CA TYR A 8 8.02 -13.97 11.63
C TYR A 8 7.51 -12.54 11.84
N LEU A 9 6.45 -12.15 11.12
CA LEU A 9 5.94 -10.78 11.13
C LEU A 9 5.08 -10.44 12.33
N GLY A 10 4.59 -11.44 13.06
CA GLY A 10 3.72 -11.20 14.20
C GLY A 10 2.38 -10.59 13.83
N LEU A 11 1.85 -10.91 12.64
CA LEU A 11 0.59 -10.34 12.16
C LEU A 11 -0.59 -10.91 12.96
N ARG A 12 -1.49 -10.03 13.42
CA ARG A 12 -2.61 -10.37 14.30
C ARG A 12 -3.96 -9.89 13.79
N SER A 13 -3.97 -8.92 12.89
CA SER A 13 -5.23 -8.35 12.38
C SER A 13 -5.02 -7.77 10.99
N GLU A 14 -6.14 -7.43 10.35
CA GLU A 14 -6.12 -6.77 9.04
C GLU A 14 -7.15 -5.64 9.01
N GLU A 15 -6.93 -4.68 8.10
CA GLU A 15 -7.87 -3.62 7.78
C GLU A 15 -7.93 -3.44 6.28
N PHE A 16 -9.12 -3.17 5.72
CA PHE A 16 -9.32 -3.00 4.28
C PHE A 16 -10.21 -1.80 4.02
N HIS A 17 -9.89 -1.07 2.96
CA HIS A 17 -10.65 0.10 2.53
C HIS A 17 -10.73 0.16 1.02
N PHE A 18 -11.87 0.59 0.49
CA PHE A 18 -11.95 1.01 -0.90
C PHE A 18 -11.31 2.39 -1.00
N ALA A 19 -10.34 2.54 -1.89
CA ALA A 19 -9.65 3.79 -2.12
C ALA A 19 -10.02 4.35 -3.49
N ARG A 20 -10.34 5.64 -3.52
CA ARG A 20 -10.63 6.37 -4.75
C ARG A 20 -9.74 7.60 -4.81
N TYR A 21 -8.87 7.65 -5.80
CA TYR A 21 -8.07 8.82 -6.07
C TYR A 21 -8.66 9.54 -7.28
N PRO A 22 -9.24 10.75 -7.08
CA PRO A 22 -9.70 11.54 -8.21
C PRO A 22 -8.58 11.86 -9.18
N SER A 23 -8.93 12.16 -10.43
CA SER A 23 -7.96 12.60 -11.42
C SER A 23 -7.09 13.74 -10.87
N GLY A 24 -5.79 13.65 -11.07
CA GLY A 24 -4.81 14.62 -10.60
C GLY A 24 -4.28 14.35 -9.19
N ARG A 25 -4.80 13.35 -8.50
CA ARG A 25 -4.37 13.02 -7.13
C ARG A 25 -3.43 11.84 -7.11
N GLY A 26 -2.52 11.86 -6.14
CA GLY A 26 -1.60 10.79 -5.83
C GLY A 26 -1.37 10.75 -4.34
N TYR A 27 -0.31 10.10 -3.92
CA TYR A 27 0.09 10.02 -2.52
C TYR A 27 1.60 10.19 -2.41
N LYS A 28 2.05 11.12 -1.57
CA LYS A 28 3.47 11.44 -1.44
C LYS A 28 4.27 10.27 -0.88
N LYS A 29 5.54 10.22 -1.24
CA LYS A 29 6.48 9.18 -0.78
C LYS A 29 6.53 9.13 0.74
N HIS A 30 6.37 7.92 1.30
CA HIS A 30 6.38 7.69 2.75
C HIS A 30 6.62 6.21 3.05
N ILE A 31 6.82 5.92 4.33
CA ILE A 31 6.73 4.56 4.89
C ILE A 31 5.62 4.53 5.93
N ASP A 32 5.07 3.34 6.21
CA ASP A 32 4.00 3.20 7.19
C ASP A 32 4.57 3.04 8.61
N GLN A 33 5.30 4.07 9.08
CA GLN A 33 5.96 4.06 10.38
C GLN A 33 5.62 5.28 11.24
N HIS A 34 4.63 6.07 10.88
CA HIS A 34 4.19 7.15 11.74
C HIS A 34 3.19 6.63 12.79
N ARG A 35 2.85 7.47 13.75
CA ARG A 35 2.09 7.10 14.95
C ARG A 35 0.79 6.35 14.67
N SER A 36 0.04 6.75 13.65
CA SER A 36 -1.25 6.14 13.34
C SER A 36 -1.15 4.85 12.53
N SER A 37 0.03 4.54 11.96
CA SER A 37 0.23 3.37 11.13
C SER A 37 1.42 2.50 11.56
N GLN A 38 1.93 2.67 12.78
CA GLN A 38 3.10 1.94 13.27
C GLN A 38 2.91 0.42 13.32
N HIS A 39 1.67 -0.06 13.36
CA HIS A 39 1.34 -1.48 13.41
C HIS A 39 1.09 -2.10 12.04
N ARG A 40 1.05 -1.30 10.99
CA ARG A 40 0.90 -1.77 9.61
C ARG A 40 2.24 -2.32 9.12
N LYS A 41 2.28 -3.60 8.78
CA LYS A 41 3.52 -4.28 8.38
C LYS A 41 3.54 -4.64 6.91
N ILE A 42 2.40 -5.05 6.39
CA ILE A 42 2.25 -5.46 4.98
C ILE A 42 1.11 -4.65 4.37
N SER A 43 1.35 -4.08 3.21
CA SER A 43 0.29 -3.48 2.40
C SER A 43 -0.09 -4.40 1.26
N LEU A 44 -1.39 -4.43 0.99
CA LEU A 44 -1.98 -5.17 -0.13
C LEU A 44 -2.84 -4.19 -0.92
N VAL A 45 -2.66 -4.18 -2.23
CA VAL A 45 -3.45 -3.32 -3.13
C VAL A 45 -3.98 -4.18 -4.26
N LEU A 46 -5.30 -4.22 -4.40
CA LEU A 46 -5.97 -4.84 -5.54
C LEU A 46 -6.60 -3.74 -6.39
N TYR A 47 -6.16 -3.62 -7.64
CA TYR A 47 -6.64 -2.57 -8.52
C TYR A 47 -7.97 -2.95 -9.16
N LEU A 48 -8.92 -2.02 -9.10
CA LEU A 48 -10.30 -2.21 -9.54
C LEU A 48 -10.65 -1.37 -10.77
N ASN A 49 -9.65 -0.86 -11.47
CA ASN A 49 -9.87 -0.02 -12.65
C ASN A 49 -10.25 -0.89 -13.83
N PRO A 50 -11.30 -0.52 -14.60
CA PRO A 50 -11.70 -1.30 -15.77
C PRO A 50 -10.66 -1.28 -16.89
N GLN A 51 -9.94 -0.17 -17.04
CA GLN A 51 -8.89 0.04 -18.04
C GLN A 51 -7.81 0.94 -17.48
N TRP A 52 -6.55 0.65 -17.81
CA TRP A 52 -5.43 1.52 -17.46
C TRP A 52 -4.29 1.32 -18.43
N ALA A 53 -3.81 2.41 -19.01
CA ALA A 53 -2.75 2.38 -20.01
C ALA A 53 -1.49 3.11 -19.52
N THR A 54 -0.37 2.79 -20.12
CA THR A 54 0.88 3.55 -19.93
C THR A 54 0.62 5.01 -20.30
N GLY A 55 1.02 5.93 -19.43
CA GLY A 55 0.78 7.36 -19.61
C GLY A 55 -0.44 7.88 -18.84
N ASP A 56 -1.28 7.00 -18.30
CA ASP A 56 -2.42 7.42 -17.46
C ASP A 56 -1.99 7.82 -16.05
N GLY A 57 -0.73 7.59 -15.67
CA GLY A 57 -0.22 7.91 -14.34
C GLY A 57 -0.70 6.91 -13.30
N GLY A 58 -0.74 7.35 -12.03
CA GLY A 58 -1.26 6.54 -10.93
C GLY A 58 -0.39 5.36 -10.52
N GLU A 59 0.85 5.30 -11.00
CA GLU A 59 1.74 4.20 -10.68
C GLU A 59 2.07 4.18 -9.19
N LEU A 60 2.15 2.98 -8.63
CA LEU A 60 2.73 2.74 -7.32
C LEU A 60 4.23 2.56 -7.50
N CYS A 61 5.01 3.43 -6.89
CA CYS A 61 6.47 3.39 -6.96
C CYS A 61 7.01 2.90 -5.62
N LEU A 62 7.85 1.86 -5.67
CA LEU A 62 8.50 1.27 -4.51
C LEU A 62 9.99 1.59 -4.53
N TYR A 63 10.54 1.95 -3.39
CA TYR A 63 11.94 2.39 -3.26
C TYR A 63 12.71 1.49 -2.30
N SER A 64 14.04 1.50 -2.44
CA SER A 64 14.90 0.68 -1.59
C SER A 64 14.80 1.10 -0.12
N PRO A 65 14.64 0.16 0.82
CA PRO A 65 14.75 0.47 2.24
C PRO A 65 16.10 1.11 2.53
N GLY A 66 16.08 2.27 3.23
CA GLY A 66 17.30 2.98 3.57
C GLY A 66 17.87 3.84 2.46
N ASN A 67 17.33 3.79 1.23
CA ASN A 67 17.71 4.67 0.13
C ASN A 67 16.50 4.99 -0.74
N GLU A 68 15.71 5.96 -0.32
CA GLU A 68 14.48 6.35 -0.99
C GLU A 68 14.68 7.04 -2.35
N GLU A 69 15.94 7.28 -2.74
CA GLU A 69 16.29 7.78 -4.07
C GLU A 69 16.37 6.62 -5.08
N HIS A 70 16.49 5.38 -4.62
CA HIS A 70 16.64 4.20 -5.47
C HIS A 70 15.29 3.51 -5.70
N GLU A 71 14.68 3.75 -6.87
CA GLU A 71 13.42 3.12 -7.25
C GLU A 71 13.65 1.65 -7.61
N LEU A 72 12.90 0.76 -6.95
CA LEU A 72 12.95 -0.68 -7.20
C LEU A 72 11.94 -1.13 -8.25
N LEU A 73 10.71 -0.64 -8.15
CA LEU A 73 9.60 -1.03 -9.02
C LEU A 73 8.65 0.14 -9.24
N ARG A 74 8.09 0.16 -10.43
CA ARG A 74 7.02 1.08 -10.80
C ARG A 74 5.88 0.26 -11.38
N ILE A 75 4.70 0.31 -10.75
CA ILE A 75 3.61 -0.61 -11.01
C ILE A 75 2.38 0.17 -11.47
N LEU A 76 1.93 -0.09 -12.70
CA LEU A 76 0.68 0.47 -13.22
C LEU A 76 -0.52 -0.17 -12.52
N PRO A 77 -1.57 0.61 -12.21
CA PRO A 77 -2.78 0.08 -11.56
C PRO A 77 -3.71 -0.61 -12.56
N GLN A 78 -3.19 -1.62 -13.26
CA GLN A 78 -3.93 -2.36 -14.26
C GLN A 78 -5.05 -3.21 -13.63
N PRO A 79 -6.13 -3.49 -14.41
CA PRO A 79 -7.28 -4.25 -13.89
C PRO A 79 -6.88 -5.56 -13.23
N ALA A 80 -7.44 -5.80 -12.04
CA ALA A 80 -7.26 -7.03 -11.26
C ALA A 80 -5.81 -7.34 -10.83
N ARG A 81 -4.88 -6.39 -10.98
CA ARG A 81 -3.51 -6.58 -10.48
C ARG A 81 -3.48 -6.49 -8.97
N LEU A 82 -2.80 -7.45 -8.35
CA LEU A 82 -2.60 -7.50 -6.91
C LEU A 82 -1.14 -7.23 -6.58
N VAL A 83 -0.89 -6.32 -5.63
CA VAL A 83 0.46 -5.99 -5.15
C VAL A 83 0.50 -6.21 -3.64
N ILE A 84 1.54 -6.86 -3.15
CA ILE A 84 1.78 -7.06 -1.72
C ILE A 84 3.23 -6.68 -1.42
N PHE A 85 3.44 -5.83 -0.41
CA PHE A 85 4.80 -5.39 -0.06
C PHE A 85 4.93 -4.99 1.40
N ARG A 86 6.17 -4.94 1.89
CA ARG A 86 6.52 -4.51 3.26
C ARG A 86 6.44 -3.00 3.36
N SER A 87 5.27 -2.46 3.64
CA SER A 87 5.07 -1.02 3.71
C SER A 87 5.66 -0.37 4.97
N ASP A 88 6.03 -1.16 5.96
CA ASP A 88 6.70 -0.66 7.17
C ASP A 88 8.17 -0.28 6.92
N THR A 89 8.81 -0.84 5.89
CA THR A 89 10.22 -0.59 5.59
C THR A 89 10.48 -0.04 4.20
N ILE A 90 9.58 -0.29 3.25
CA ILE A 90 9.73 0.10 1.85
C ILE A 90 9.06 1.46 1.62
N PRO A 91 9.84 2.53 1.34
CA PRO A 91 9.25 3.80 0.94
C PRO A 91 8.46 3.63 -0.34
N HIS A 92 7.31 4.25 -0.40
CA HIS A 92 6.40 4.11 -1.54
C HIS A 92 5.62 5.40 -1.78
N GLU A 93 5.21 5.61 -3.03
CA GLU A 93 4.37 6.73 -3.42
C GLU A 93 3.42 6.30 -4.52
N VAL A 94 2.34 7.06 -4.68
CA VAL A 94 1.42 6.93 -5.80
C VAL A 94 1.51 8.21 -6.61
N LEU A 95 1.90 8.08 -7.88
CA LEU A 95 1.99 9.22 -8.78
C LEU A 95 0.59 9.73 -9.15
N PRO A 96 0.45 11.03 -9.44
CA PRO A 96 -0.84 11.56 -9.87
C PRO A 96 -1.38 10.83 -11.10
N ALA A 97 -2.67 10.54 -11.09
CA ALA A 97 -3.36 9.84 -12.18
C ALA A 97 -4.11 10.83 -13.06
N LEU A 98 -4.22 10.54 -14.36
CA LEU A 98 -5.00 11.35 -15.30
C LEU A 98 -6.48 10.97 -15.32
N GLN A 99 -6.84 9.86 -14.69
CA GLN A 99 -8.23 9.43 -14.50
C GLN A 99 -8.43 8.97 -13.07
N THR A 100 -9.70 8.79 -12.67
CA THR A 100 -10.02 8.29 -11.34
C THR A 100 -9.44 6.90 -11.14
N ARG A 101 -8.74 6.70 -10.03
CA ARG A 101 -8.03 5.46 -9.71
C ARG A 101 -8.71 4.77 -8.54
N TRP A 102 -9.14 3.53 -8.77
CA TRP A 102 -9.86 2.73 -7.78
C TRP A 102 -9.01 1.55 -7.33
N SER A 103 -9.04 1.26 -6.04
CA SER A 103 -8.39 0.07 -5.48
C SER A 103 -9.09 -0.39 -4.21
N LEU A 104 -8.91 -1.67 -3.89
CA LEU A 104 -9.12 -2.19 -2.56
C LEU A 104 -7.76 -2.23 -1.90
N THR A 105 -7.57 -1.45 -0.84
CA THR A 105 -6.30 -1.33 -0.14
C THR A 105 -6.42 -1.96 1.23
N GLY A 106 -5.47 -2.77 1.60
CA GLY A 106 -5.46 -3.43 2.89
C GLY A 106 -4.10 -3.43 3.54
N TRP A 107 -4.11 -3.62 4.85
CA TRP A 107 -2.89 -3.75 5.66
C TRP A 107 -3.05 -4.93 6.59
N PHE A 108 -1.99 -5.73 6.69
CA PHE A 108 -1.86 -6.69 7.77
C PHE A 108 -1.09 -6.02 8.90
N ARG A 109 -1.64 -6.12 10.10
CA ARG A 109 -1.17 -5.42 11.29
C ARG A 109 -0.65 -6.39 12.33
N ASN A 110 0.24 -5.92 13.20
CA ASN A 110 0.74 -6.71 14.34
C ASN A 110 0.02 -6.41 15.66
N ASP A 111 -1.11 -5.65 15.62
CA ASP A 111 -1.97 -5.44 16.77
C ASP A 111 -3.32 -6.12 16.54
N SER A 112 -4.08 -6.35 17.60
CA SER A 112 -5.44 -6.92 17.53
C SER A 112 -6.48 -5.82 17.29
N GLU A 113 -7.69 -6.22 16.91
CA GLU A 113 -8.81 -5.27 16.76
C GLU A 113 -9.07 -4.50 18.06
N LEU A 114 -8.93 -5.16 19.20
CA LEU A 114 -9.07 -4.50 20.50
C LEU A 114 -8.01 -3.42 20.70
N GLU A 115 -6.76 -3.72 20.37
CA GLU A 115 -5.66 -2.76 20.45
C GLU A 115 -5.89 -1.58 19.49
N MET A 116 -6.39 -1.85 18.28
CA MET A 116 -6.76 -0.80 17.33
C MET A 116 -7.83 0.14 17.90
N GLY A 117 -8.84 -0.42 18.57
CA GLY A 117 -9.89 0.36 19.23
C GLY A 117 -9.37 1.27 20.33
N LEU A 118 -8.33 0.82 21.05
CA LEU A 118 -7.69 1.62 22.08
C LEU A 118 -6.76 2.70 21.50
N ALA A 119 -6.22 2.46 20.32
CA ALA A 119 -5.30 3.38 19.66
C ALA A 119 -6.01 4.45 18.82
N ALA A 120 -7.28 4.28 18.55
CA ALA A 120 -8.08 5.15 17.69
C ALA A 120 -8.34 6.56 18.25
#